data_64d69e809a3793c1b849d59afce54701
#
_entry.id   64d69e809a3793c1b849d59afce54701
#
_cell.length_a   1.000
_cell.length_b   1.000
_cell.length_c   1.000
_cell.angle_alpha   90.00
_cell.angle_beta   90.00
_cell.angle_gamma   90.00
#
_symmetry.space_group_name_H-M   'P 1'
#
loop_
_entity.id
_entity.type
_entity.pdbx_description
1 polymer ?
#
loop_
_entity_poly.entity_id
_entity_poly.type
_entity_poly.pdbx_seq_one_letter_code
_entity_poly.pdbx_strand_id
1 'polypeptide(L)'
;MLAEDIPQCDFFFASIWLRAFVNNLEDSCGRNYSKILAVFRKGDMKFHYGENDCLEFARKLVGKIAENPGFGKAINDNIRRHSDLLEDDARKIPDDLSKASAAEIYTMLERHCEIHTRLYEWGWLPNATDMFHPEFTGLLKALLLEKAGGNEAKASEWFVALTAPEEKSEEALQHDEFLRLAQRLEAMGSRKAFAAEAGSEEIMDSLDAAAISQIKGFAVKYAAISALWIGEPFPAAHYAEELRGFFNSGKDAATELERSETELRERRALKERLERELNLDAKTCALFGVFAEFMVTKFYRRYRQLRALHALRRVFGEVS
;
A
#
# COMPACT_ATOMS: atom_id res chain seq x y z
N MET A 1 4.26 26.99 1.82
CA MET A 1 4.29 25.71 2.55
C MET A 1 3.14 24.84 2.08
N LEU A 2 3.44 23.64 1.62
CA LEU A 2 2.45 22.61 1.30
C LEU A 2 2.15 21.83 2.58
N ALA A 3 0.96 21.23 2.69
CA ALA A 3 0.57 20.48 3.87
C ALA A 3 -0.16 19.19 3.50
N GLU A 4 0.08 18.16 4.30
CA GLU A 4 -0.59 16.86 4.25
C GLU A 4 -1.19 16.56 5.61
N ASP A 5 -2.47 16.23 5.66
CA ASP A 5 -3.15 15.81 6.87
C ASP A 5 -3.08 14.28 6.98
N ILE A 6 -2.56 13.78 8.09
CA ILE A 6 -2.41 12.36 8.37
C ILE A 6 -3.18 12.04 9.65
N PRO A 7 -4.41 11.52 9.52
CA PRO A 7 -5.23 11.20 10.68
C PRO A 7 -4.67 10.01 11.44
N GLN A 8 -4.90 9.98 12.74
CA GLN A 8 -4.52 8.88 13.64
C GLN A 8 -3.05 8.48 13.50
N CYS A 9 -2.16 9.46 13.53
CA CYS A 9 -0.71 9.25 13.47
C CYS A 9 -0.06 9.75 14.76
N ASP A 10 0.79 8.92 15.34
CA ASP A 10 1.52 9.26 16.55
C ASP A 10 2.91 9.86 16.27
N PHE A 11 3.53 10.37 17.34
CA PHE A 11 4.85 10.97 17.26
C PHE A 11 5.95 9.98 16.87
N PHE A 12 5.83 8.71 17.28
CA PHE A 12 6.82 7.69 16.98
C PHE A 12 6.94 7.48 15.46
N PHE A 13 5.80 7.39 14.77
CA PHE A 13 5.78 7.29 13.32
C PHE A 13 6.39 8.48 12.61
N ALA A 14 5.96 9.66 13.01
CA ALA A 14 6.49 10.87 12.43
C ALA A 14 7.99 11.00 12.62
N SER A 15 8.54 10.54 13.73
CA SER A 15 9.98 10.58 13.99
C SER A 15 10.77 9.73 12.98
N ILE A 16 10.24 8.56 12.58
CA ILE A 16 10.83 7.70 11.56
C ILE A 16 10.83 8.41 10.19
N TRP A 17 9.70 9.00 9.81
CA TRP A 17 9.58 9.72 8.54
C TRP A 17 10.47 10.94 8.49
N LEU A 18 10.45 11.77 9.55
CA LEU A 18 11.32 12.94 9.64
C LEU A 18 12.79 12.56 9.52
N ARG A 19 13.21 11.49 10.22
CA ARG A 19 14.58 10.99 10.14
C ARG A 19 14.96 10.59 8.71
N ALA A 20 14.08 9.84 8.02
CA ALA A 20 14.32 9.45 6.63
C ALA A 20 14.40 10.67 5.71
N PHE A 21 13.46 11.61 5.82
CA PHE A 21 13.33 12.73 4.90
C PHE A 21 14.43 13.78 5.05
N VAL A 22 14.90 13.99 6.26
CA VAL A 22 15.92 15.03 6.56
C VAL A 22 17.35 14.51 6.43
N ASN A 23 17.58 13.21 6.66
CA ASN A 23 18.94 12.68 6.76
C ASN A 23 19.30 11.66 5.67
N ASN A 24 18.34 10.93 5.10
CA ASN A 24 18.64 9.70 4.39
C ASN A 24 18.24 9.69 2.90
N LEU A 25 17.44 10.66 2.43
CA LEU A 25 17.05 10.71 1.02
C LEU A 25 18.19 11.13 0.09
N GLU A 26 19.26 11.71 0.63
CA GLU A 26 20.43 12.09 -0.15
C GLU A 26 21.09 10.88 -0.81
N ASP A 27 21.17 9.75 -0.10
CA ASP A 27 21.77 8.51 -0.60
C ASP A 27 20.96 7.93 -1.78
N SER A 28 19.64 7.97 -1.71
CA SER A 28 18.76 7.43 -2.74
C SER A 28 18.48 8.41 -3.89
N CYS A 29 18.22 9.68 -3.59
CA CYS A 29 17.79 10.69 -4.55
C CYS A 29 18.82 11.81 -4.82
N GLY A 30 19.84 11.93 -3.96
CA GLY A 30 20.90 12.95 -4.05
C GLY A 30 20.51 14.29 -3.45
N ARG A 31 19.48 14.33 -2.59
CA ARG A 31 19.14 15.45 -1.70
C ARG A 31 18.16 15.03 -0.61
N ASN A 32 18.20 15.73 0.49
CA ASN A 32 17.20 15.66 1.56
C ASN A 32 16.21 16.84 1.46
N TYR A 33 15.09 16.77 2.18
CA TYR A 33 14.25 17.93 2.40
C TYR A 33 14.94 18.89 3.40
N SER A 34 14.95 20.16 3.07
CA SER A 34 15.56 21.19 3.93
C SER A 34 14.57 21.81 4.92
N LYS A 35 13.28 21.78 4.61
CA LYS A 35 12.20 22.39 5.40
C LYS A 35 11.02 21.47 5.52
N ILE A 36 10.94 20.80 6.67
CA ILE A 36 9.83 19.93 7.03
C ILE A 36 9.42 20.21 8.48
N LEU A 37 8.11 20.20 8.75
CA LEU A 37 7.56 20.39 10.08
C LEU A 37 6.38 19.44 10.27
N ALA A 38 6.39 18.65 11.35
CA ALA A 38 5.25 17.87 11.78
C ALA A 38 4.58 18.52 12.98
N VAL A 39 3.27 18.75 12.89
CA VAL A 39 2.45 19.33 13.95
C VAL A 39 1.43 18.31 14.41
N PHE A 40 1.43 17.98 15.70
CA PHE A 40 0.51 17.02 16.30
C PHE A 40 -0.62 17.76 17.04
N ARG A 41 -1.85 17.32 16.80
CA ARG A 41 -3.02 17.85 17.50
C ARG A 41 -4.09 16.75 17.64
N LYS A 42 -4.39 16.39 18.89
CA LYS A 42 -5.47 15.42 19.22
C LYS A 42 -5.37 14.07 18.51
N GLY A 43 -4.16 13.53 18.34
CA GLY A 43 -3.94 12.25 17.67
C GLY A 43 -3.83 12.33 16.16
N ASP A 44 -4.01 13.51 15.57
CA ASP A 44 -3.76 13.74 14.15
C ASP A 44 -2.43 14.45 13.94
N MET A 45 -1.80 14.20 12.82
CA MET A 45 -0.58 14.88 12.43
C MET A 45 -0.80 15.68 11.16
N LYS A 46 -0.20 16.86 11.11
CA LYS A 46 -0.10 17.67 9.90
C LYS A 46 1.37 17.84 9.54
N PHE A 47 1.74 17.32 8.38
CA PHE A 47 3.05 17.53 7.78
C PHE A 47 3.06 18.80 6.93
N HIS A 48 4.07 19.63 7.13
CA HIS A 48 4.30 20.83 6.34
C HIS A 48 5.63 20.70 5.61
N TYR A 49 5.61 20.98 4.31
CA TYR A 49 6.76 20.91 3.43
C TYR A 49 7.07 22.28 2.83
N GLY A 50 8.34 22.55 2.58
CA GLY A 50 8.75 23.67 1.74
C GLY A 50 8.30 23.43 0.30
N GLU A 51 7.49 24.31 -0.28
CA GLU A 51 6.94 24.12 -1.63
C GLU A 51 8.02 24.00 -2.70
N ASN A 52 8.97 24.93 -2.73
CA ASN A 52 10.10 24.86 -3.65
C ASN A 52 10.97 23.62 -3.42
N ASP A 53 11.11 23.20 -2.17
CA ASP A 53 11.87 22.01 -1.80
C ASP A 53 11.23 20.73 -2.36
N CYS A 54 9.90 20.63 -2.29
CA CYS A 54 9.15 19.53 -2.90
C CYS A 54 9.27 19.52 -4.43
N LEU A 55 9.12 20.67 -5.07
CA LEU A 55 9.21 20.79 -6.52
C LEU A 55 10.60 20.43 -7.04
N GLU A 56 11.65 20.97 -6.42
CA GLU A 56 13.02 20.65 -6.80
C GLU A 56 13.37 19.18 -6.58
N PHE A 57 12.85 18.59 -5.47
CA PHE A 57 13.02 17.18 -5.18
C PHE A 57 12.35 16.31 -6.25
N ALA A 58 11.07 16.59 -6.57
CA ALA A 58 10.32 15.87 -7.59
C ALA A 58 11.01 15.94 -8.95
N ARG A 59 11.42 17.15 -9.39
CA ARG A 59 12.12 17.35 -10.67
C ARG A 59 13.42 16.57 -10.75
N LYS A 60 14.24 16.62 -9.69
CA LYS A 60 15.51 15.88 -9.66
C LYS A 60 15.29 14.38 -9.72
N LEU A 61 14.31 13.88 -8.96
CA LEU A 61 13.96 12.47 -8.92
C LEU A 61 13.43 11.99 -10.29
N VAL A 62 12.47 12.71 -10.85
CA VAL A 62 11.90 12.38 -12.18
C VAL A 62 12.94 12.49 -13.28
N GLY A 63 13.84 13.48 -13.22
CA GLY A 63 14.98 13.59 -14.12
C GLY A 63 15.87 12.34 -14.11
N LYS A 64 16.25 11.84 -12.90
CA LYS A 64 17.01 10.59 -12.77
C LYS A 64 16.29 9.39 -13.35
N ILE A 65 14.98 9.26 -13.10
CA ILE A 65 14.16 8.17 -13.64
C ILE A 65 14.07 8.28 -15.17
N ALA A 66 13.87 9.50 -15.68
CA ALA A 66 13.77 9.74 -17.12
C ALA A 66 15.10 9.48 -17.86
N GLU A 67 16.24 9.78 -17.23
CA GLU A 67 17.55 9.45 -17.78
C GLU A 67 17.80 7.93 -17.78
N ASN A 68 17.49 7.29 -16.65
CA ASN A 68 17.69 5.86 -16.44
C ASN A 68 16.47 5.20 -15.77
N PRO A 69 15.53 4.61 -16.55
CA PRO A 69 14.38 3.89 -15.96
C PRO A 69 14.78 2.75 -15.03
N GLY A 70 15.98 2.17 -15.18
CA GLY A 70 16.52 1.17 -14.26
C GLY A 70 16.65 1.68 -12.83
N PHE A 71 16.83 3.00 -12.63
CA PHE A 71 16.79 3.60 -11.30
C PHE A 71 15.35 3.55 -10.71
N GLY A 72 14.33 3.82 -11.53
CA GLY A 72 12.93 3.67 -11.12
C GLY A 72 12.59 2.22 -10.72
N LYS A 73 13.08 1.24 -11.48
CA LYS A 73 12.97 -0.17 -11.12
C LYS A 73 13.67 -0.48 -9.79
N ALA A 74 14.89 0.02 -9.59
CA ALA A 74 15.61 -0.15 -8.34
C ALA A 74 14.87 0.43 -7.13
N ILE A 75 14.13 1.54 -7.30
CA ILE A 75 13.24 2.08 -6.25
C ILE A 75 12.20 1.02 -5.86
N ASN A 76 11.48 0.44 -6.82
CA ASN A 76 10.46 -0.58 -6.58
C ASN A 76 11.04 -1.83 -5.91
N ASP A 77 12.17 -2.33 -6.40
CA ASP A 77 12.87 -3.49 -5.84
C ASP A 77 13.27 -3.26 -4.37
N ASN A 78 13.79 -2.06 -4.05
CA ASN A 78 14.15 -1.69 -2.67
C ASN A 78 12.92 -1.52 -1.77
N ILE A 79 11.82 -0.96 -2.27
CA ILE A 79 10.56 -0.88 -1.52
C ILE A 79 10.10 -2.27 -1.13
N ARG A 80 10.05 -3.22 -2.06
CA ARG A 80 9.65 -4.60 -1.79
C ARG A 80 10.58 -5.23 -0.76
N ARG A 81 11.89 -5.19 -0.99
CA ARG A 81 12.89 -5.77 -0.10
C ARG A 81 12.80 -5.24 1.33
N HIS A 82 12.73 -3.92 1.51
CA HIS A 82 12.69 -3.34 2.84
C HIS A 82 11.32 -3.50 3.51
N SER A 83 10.24 -3.59 2.74
CA SER A 83 8.91 -3.93 3.26
C SER A 83 8.87 -5.35 3.81
N ASP A 84 9.45 -6.32 3.10
CA ASP A 84 9.54 -7.71 3.55
C ASP A 84 10.43 -7.85 4.78
N LEU A 85 11.58 -7.16 4.81
CA LEU A 85 12.46 -7.12 5.99
C LEU A 85 11.73 -6.56 7.22
N LEU A 86 10.91 -5.52 7.05
CA LEU A 86 10.14 -4.93 8.14
C LEU A 86 9.08 -5.91 8.68
N GLU A 87 8.35 -6.59 7.79
CA GLU A 87 7.36 -7.59 8.17
C GLU A 87 8.02 -8.80 8.84
N ASP A 88 9.14 -9.29 8.30
CA ASP A 88 9.89 -10.41 8.88
C ASP A 88 10.50 -10.07 10.25
N ASP A 89 10.89 -8.82 10.46
CA ASP A 89 11.34 -8.36 11.77
C ASP A 89 10.19 -8.32 12.77
N ALA A 90 9.05 -7.79 12.35
CA ALA A 90 7.85 -7.74 13.19
C ALA A 90 7.35 -9.12 13.62
N ARG A 91 7.46 -10.14 12.75
CA ARG A 91 7.11 -11.54 13.07
C ARG A 91 8.00 -12.15 14.17
N LYS A 92 9.17 -11.59 14.41
CA LYS A 92 10.09 -12.05 15.46
C LYS A 92 9.76 -11.47 16.85
N ILE A 93 8.85 -10.49 16.91
CA ILE A 93 8.38 -9.94 18.20
C ILE A 93 7.55 -11.01 18.88
N PRO A 94 7.94 -11.46 20.10
CA PRO A 94 7.21 -12.48 20.84
C PRO A 94 5.77 -12.05 21.15
N ASP A 95 4.85 -13.01 21.23
CA ASP A 95 3.47 -12.74 21.63
C ASP A 95 3.38 -12.38 23.14
N ASP A 96 4.27 -12.93 23.96
CA ASP A 96 4.40 -12.63 25.38
C ASP A 96 5.76 -11.96 25.65
N LEU A 97 5.72 -10.68 25.99
CA LEU A 97 6.88 -9.87 26.34
C LEU A 97 7.09 -9.69 27.84
N SER A 98 6.23 -10.29 28.68
CA SER A 98 6.30 -10.14 30.14
C SER A 98 7.63 -10.60 30.76
N LYS A 99 8.39 -11.42 30.04
CA LYS A 99 9.70 -11.93 30.46
C LYS A 99 10.87 -11.22 29.77
N ALA A 100 10.59 -10.32 28.82
CA ALA A 100 11.63 -9.60 28.11
C ALA A 100 12.25 -8.53 29.03
N SER A 101 13.56 -8.43 29.03
CA SER A 101 14.27 -7.35 29.72
C SER A 101 14.09 -6.02 28.98
N ALA A 102 14.24 -4.91 29.70
CA ALA A 102 14.21 -3.57 29.09
C ALA A 102 15.26 -3.43 27.95
N ALA A 103 16.41 -4.08 28.05
CA ALA A 103 17.43 -4.08 27.02
C ALA A 103 16.98 -4.81 25.74
N GLU A 104 16.29 -5.94 25.88
CA GLU A 104 15.73 -6.68 24.74
C GLU A 104 14.63 -5.89 24.06
N ILE A 105 13.72 -5.27 24.82
CA ILE A 105 12.66 -4.40 24.31
C ILE A 105 13.26 -3.21 23.55
N TYR A 106 14.25 -2.53 24.13
CA TYR A 106 14.96 -1.43 23.48
C TYR A 106 15.60 -1.85 22.15
N THR A 107 16.28 -3.00 22.16
CA THR A 107 16.93 -3.55 20.94
C THR A 107 15.90 -3.87 19.84
N MET A 108 14.72 -4.38 20.19
CA MET A 108 13.63 -4.62 19.23
C MET A 108 13.15 -3.31 18.62
N LEU A 109 12.91 -2.27 19.44
CA LEU A 109 12.47 -0.96 18.98
C LEU A 109 13.51 -0.29 18.09
N GLU A 110 14.78 -0.28 18.49
CA GLU A 110 15.87 0.33 17.73
C GLU A 110 16.01 -0.33 16.34
N ARG A 111 16.03 -1.67 16.30
CA ARG A 111 16.10 -2.42 15.05
C ARG A 111 14.90 -2.15 14.15
N HIS A 112 13.69 -2.12 14.72
CA HIS A 112 12.48 -1.79 13.96
C HIS A 112 12.57 -0.37 13.37
N CYS A 113 12.97 0.62 14.17
CA CYS A 113 13.15 1.99 13.71
C CYS A 113 14.17 2.09 12.56
N GLU A 114 15.27 1.35 12.65
CA GLU A 114 16.30 1.34 11.62
C GLU A 114 15.77 0.76 10.30
N ILE A 115 15.16 -0.42 10.34
CA ILE A 115 14.59 -1.06 9.15
C ILE A 115 13.50 -0.19 8.54
N HIS A 116 12.62 0.40 9.38
CA HIS A 116 11.52 1.24 8.94
C HIS A 116 12.01 2.56 8.33
N THR A 117 13.07 3.17 8.89
CA THR A 117 13.72 4.35 8.30
C THR A 117 14.27 4.01 6.91
N ARG A 118 14.98 2.88 6.78
CA ARG A 118 15.48 2.38 5.48
C ARG A 118 14.35 2.15 4.46
N LEU A 119 13.20 1.64 4.91
CA LEU A 119 12.04 1.51 4.03
C LEU A 119 11.58 2.87 3.51
N TYR A 120 11.57 3.93 4.34
CA TYR A 120 11.12 5.26 3.92
C TYR A 120 12.11 5.97 3.01
N GLU A 121 13.39 5.67 3.07
CA GLU A 121 14.40 6.19 2.12
C GLU A 121 14.03 5.87 0.65
N TRP A 122 13.37 4.73 0.43
CA TRP A 122 12.90 4.30 -0.89
C TRP A 122 11.40 4.49 -1.06
N GLY A 123 10.64 4.15 -0.04
CA GLY A 123 9.19 4.11 -0.06
C GLY A 123 8.51 5.47 -0.19
N TRP A 124 9.20 6.55 0.11
CA TRP A 124 8.71 7.90 -0.11
C TRP A 124 8.82 8.33 -1.59
N LEU A 125 9.83 7.85 -2.32
CA LEU A 125 10.16 8.33 -3.66
C LEU A 125 8.99 8.26 -4.65
N PRO A 126 8.18 7.17 -4.73
CA PRO A 126 7.00 7.16 -5.59
C PRO A 126 5.96 8.25 -5.27
N ASN A 127 5.81 8.62 -3.99
CA ASN A 127 4.92 9.71 -3.63
C ASN A 127 5.49 11.07 -4.04
N ALA A 128 6.79 11.26 -3.81
CA ALA A 128 7.48 12.51 -4.10
C ALA A 128 7.46 12.90 -5.58
N THR A 129 7.24 11.96 -6.51
CA THR A 129 7.17 12.26 -7.95
C THR A 129 5.96 13.10 -8.34
N ASP A 130 4.83 12.95 -7.63
CA ASP A 130 3.54 13.50 -8.09
C ASP A 130 2.67 14.07 -6.95
N MET A 131 3.07 13.97 -5.69
CA MET A 131 2.20 14.30 -4.55
C MET A 131 1.71 15.74 -4.53
N PHE A 132 2.59 16.69 -4.74
CA PHE A 132 2.28 18.12 -4.73
C PHE A 132 2.40 18.75 -6.11
N HIS A 133 3.25 18.18 -6.95
CA HIS A 133 3.52 18.62 -8.30
C HIS A 133 3.55 17.37 -9.18
N PRO A 134 2.69 17.23 -10.19
CA PRO A 134 2.57 16.03 -11.00
C PRO A 134 3.70 15.95 -12.04
N GLU A 135 4.95 15.90 -11.58
CA GLU A 135 6.14 15.96 -12.45
C GLU A 135 6.29 14.68 -13.28
N PHE A 136 6.10 13.50 -12.71
CA PHE A 136 6.20 12.24 -13.46
C PHE A 136 4.98 12.01 -14.35
N THR A 137 3.79 12.24 -13.81
CA THR A 137 2.54 12.24 -14.61
C THR A 137 2.61 13.23 -15.77
N GLY A 138 3.12 14.44 -15.51
CA GLY A 138 3.29 15.48 -16.53
C GLY A 138 4.25 15.07 -17.64
N LEU A 139 5.39 14.49 -17.27
CA LEU A 139 6.36 13.95 -18.24
C LEU A 139 5.72 12.89 -19.14
N LEU A 140 5.07 11.88 -18.55
CA LEU A 140 4.47 10.77 -19.31
C LEU A 140 3.32 11.24 -20.20
N LYS A 141 2.47 12.16 -19.71
CA LYS A 141 1.40 12.76 -20.52
C LYS A 141 1.92 13.62 -21.66
N ALA A 142 3.02 14.36 -21.46
CA ALA A 142 3.63 15.15 -22.53
C ALA A 142 4.12 14.27 -23.69
N LEU A 143 4.75 13.11 -23.38
CA LEU A 143 5.16 12.12 -24.38
C LEU A 143 3.97 11.59 -25.19
N LEU A 144 2.84 11.35 -24.55
CA LEU A 144 1.63 10.85 -25.21
C LEU A 144 0.91 11.96 -25.99
N LEU A 145 0.91 13.19 -25.52
CA LEU A 145 0.29 14.32 -26.18
C LEU A 145 0.96 14.61 -27.53
N GLU A 146 2.28 14.49 -27.60
CA GLU A 146 3.05 14.59 -28.85
C GLU A 146 2.61 13.48 -29.83
N LYS A 147 2.53 12.22 -29.36
CA LYS A 147 2.05 11.08 -30.18
C LYS A 147 0.58 11.23 -30.62
N ALA A 148 -0.25 11.87 -29.79
CA ALA A 148 -1.65 12.12 -30.08
C ALA A 148 -1.90 13.33 -31.01
N GLY A 149 -0.83 14.00 -31.47
CA GLY A 149 -0.95 15.21 -32.31
C GLY A 149 -1.68 16.35 -31.59
N GLY A 150 -1.49 16.48 -30.27
CA GLY A 150 -2.11 17.52 -29.44
C GLY A 150 -3.51 17.17 -28.89
N ASN A 151 -4.01 15.97 -29.15
CA ASN A 151 -5.32 15.52 -28.61
C ASN A 151 -5.20 15.07 -27.16
N GLU A 152 -5.59 15.95 -26.21
CA GLU A 152 -5.50 15.69 -24.76
C GLU A 152 -6.37 14.52 -24.28
N ALA A 153 -7.59 14.37 -24.85
CA ALA A 153 -8.49 13.28 -24.46
C ALA A 153 -7.88 11.92 -24.80
N LYS A 154 -7.34 11.79 -26.02
CA LYS A 154 -6.67 10.58 -26.49
C LYS A 154 -5.39 10.30 -25.71
N ALA A 155 -4.58 11.31 -25.43
CA ALA A 155 -3.38 11.16 -24.59
C ALA A 155 -3.72 10.70 -23.18
N SER A 156 -4.81 11.19 -22.58
CA SER A 156 -5.28 10.78 -21.25
C SER A 156 -5.81 9.34 -21.25
N GLU A 157 -6.54 8.92 -22.27
CA GLU A 157 -6.97 7.51 -22.41
C GLU A 157 -5.77 6.57 -22.51
N TRP A 158 -4.79 6.90 -23.34
CA TRP A 158 -3.57 6.11 -23.47
C TRP A 158 -2.74 6.09 -22.19
N PHE A 159 -2.68 7.24 -21.47
CA PHE A 159 -1.99 7.31 -20.18
C PHE A 159 -2.57 6.32 -19.19
N VAL A 160 -3.89 6.27 -19.04
CA VAL A 160 -4.57 5.32 -18.13
C VAL A 160 -4.24 3.88 -18.50
N ALA A 161 -4.29 3.54 -19.79
CA ALA A 161 -4.02 2.18 -20.25
C ALA A 161 -2.54 1.76 -20.08
N LEU A 162 -1.59 2.65 -20.42
CA LEU A 162 -0.15 2.36 -20.34
C LEU A 162 0.39 2.37 -18.91
N THR A 163 -0.27 3.08 -17.99
CA THR A 163 0.09 3.11 -16.55
C THR A 163 -0.72 2.17 -15.69
N ALA A 164 -1.61 1.39 -16.30
CA ALA A 164 -2.36 0.36 -15.56
C ALA A 164 -1.42 -0.71 -15.01
N PRO A 165 -1.54 -1.08 -13.71
CA PRO A 165 -0.72 -2.13 -13.12
C PRO A 165 -0.90 -3.48 -13.82
N GLU A 166 0.21 -4.19 -14.02
CA GLU A 166 0.25 -5.53 -14.62
C GLU A 166 0.17 -6.65 -13.59
N GLU A 167 0.15 -6.31 -12.33
CA GLU A 167 -0.06 -7.22 -11.19
C GLU A 167 -1.19 -6.71 -10.30
N LYS A 168 -1.75 -7.60 -9.49
CA LYS A 168 -2.78 -7.23 -8.52
C LYS A 168 -2.15 -6.48 -7.35
N SER A 169 -2.79 -5.39 -6.94
CA SER A 169 -2.43 -4.70 -5.69
C SER A 169 -2.76 -5.58 -4.48
N GLU A 170 -2.23 -5.24 -3.32
CA GLU A 170 -2.54 -5.94 -2.06
C GLU A 170 -4.05 -5.92 -1.74
N GLU A 171 -4.75 -4.83 -2.06
CA GLU A 171 -6.21 -4.76 -1.91
C GLU A 171 -6.93 -5.73 -2.85
N ALA A 172 -6.48 -5.82 -4.11
CA ALA A 172 -7.05 -6.78 -5.05
C ALA A 172 -6.77 -8.23 -4.62
N LEU A 173 -5.58 -8.51 -4.08
CA LEU A 173 -5.24 -9.83 -3.52
C LEU A 173 -6.08 -10.15 -2.27
N GLN A 174 -6.31 -9.16 -1.39
CA GLN A 174 -7.20 -9.30 -0.24
C GLN A 174 -8.63 -9.59 -0.69
N HIS A 175 -9.13 -8.87 -1.69
CA HIS A 175 -10.46 -9.09 -2.25
C HIS A 175 -10.60 -10.48 -2.86
N ASP A 176 -9.62 -10.94 -3.62
CA ASP A 176 -9.61 -12.32 -4.15
C ASP A 176 -9.65 -13.37 -3.03
N GLU A 177 -8.89 -13.17 -1.95
CA GLU A 177 -8.93 -14.08 -0.80
C GLU A 177 -10.27 -14.03 -0.05
N PHE A 178 -10.90 -12.85 0.02
CA PHE A 178 -12.26 -12.71 0.54
C PHE A 178 -13.27 -13.51 -0.31
N LEU A 179 -13.18 -13.42 -1.63
CA LEU A 179 -14.03 -14.22 -2.53
C LEU A 179 -13.78 -15.72 -2.37
N ARG A 180 -12.52 -16.14 -2.22
CA ARG A 180 -12.20 -17.56 -1.92
C ARG A 180 -12.71 -17.98 -0.54
N LEU A 181 -12.71 -17.10 0.45
CA LEU A 181 -13.34 -17.35 1.75
C LEU A 181 -14.86 -17.56 1.57
N ALA A 182 -15.53 -16.70 0.82
CA ALA A 182 -16.96 -16.85 0.53
C ALA A 182 -17.27 -18.19 -0.15
N GLN A 183 -16.47 -18.61 -1.17
CA GLN A 183 -16.61 -19.92 -1.81
C GLN A 183 -16.47 -21.08 -0.82
N ARG A 184 -15.46 -21.05 0.06
CA ARG A 184 -15.27 -22.09 1.08
C ARG A 184 -16.45 -22.19 2.03
N LEU A 185 -16.96 -21.06 2.51
CA LEU A 185 -18.12 -21.00 3.42
C LEU A 185 -19.39 -21.50 2.72
N GLU A 186 -19.58 -21.18 1.45
CA GLU A 186 -20.69 -21.70 0.65
C GLU A 186 -20.61 -23.22 0.46
N ALA A 187 -19.42 -23.75 0.14
CA ALA A 187 -19.17 -25.19 0.03
C ALA A 187 -19.40 -25.95 1.35
N MET A 188 -19.19 -25.28 2.49
CA MET A 188 -19.49 -25.80 3.83
C MET A 188 -20.98 -25.72 4.19
N GLY A 189 -21.83 -25.16 3.32
CA GLY A 189 -23.27 -24.97 3.57
C GLY A 189 -23.60 -23.82 4.50
N SER A 190 -22.62 -22.99 4.86
CA SER A 190 -22.76 -21.90 5.84
C SER A 190 -23.50 -20.67 5.29
N ARG A 191 -23.76 -20.57 3.96
CA ARG A 191 -24.41 -19.40 3.34
C ARG A 191 -25.75 -19.02 4.01
N LYS A 192 -26.52 -19.99 4.49
CA LYS A 192 -27.82 -19.74 5.14
C LYS A 192 -27.69 -18.92 6.43
N ALA A 193 -26.61 -19.05 7.16
CA ALA A 193 -26.36 -18.26 8.36
C ALA A 193 -26.23 -16.75 8.08
N PHE A 194 -25.82 -16.38 6.86
CA PHE A 194 -25.67 -14.99 6.43
C PHE A 194 -26.94 -14.39 5.82
N ALA A 195 -28.00 -15.17 5.63
CA ALA A 195 -29.24 -14.70 5.04
C ALA A 195 -30.17 -14.01 6.05
N ALA A 196 -29.92 -14.13 7.34
CA ALA A 196 -30.71 -13.54 8.40
C ALA A 196 -30.49 -12.02 8.52
N GLU A 197 -31.50 -11.29 9.02
CA GLU A 197 -31.37 -9.89 9.47
C GLU A 197 -30.59 -9.77 10.80
N ALA A 198 -29.89 -10.84 11.18
CA ALA A 198 -29.13 -10.94 12.41
C ALA A 198 -27.91 -10.01 12.41
N GLY A 199 -27.51 -9.54 13.57
CA GLY A 199 -26.28 -8.78 13.75
C GLY A 199 -25.03 -9.63 13.52
N SER A 200 -23.88 -9.01 13.33
CA SER A 200 -22.62 -9.70 13.04
C SER A 200 -22.20 -10.72 14.12
N GLU A 201 -22.48 -10.47 15.40
CA GLU A 201 -22.24 -11.40 16.50
C GLU A 201 -23.16 -12.62 16.41
N GLU A 202 -24.45 -12.41 16.11
CA GLU A 202 -25.44 -13.50 15.95
C GLU A 202 -25.09 -14.39 14.75
N ILE A 203 -24.55 -13.81 13.66
CA ILE A 203 -24.04 -14.59 12.53
C ILE A 203 -22.90 -15.48 13.02
N MET A 204 -21.92 -14.93 13.73
CA MET A 204 -20.80 -15.71 14.25
C MET A 204 -21.24 -16.85 15.18
N ASP A 205 -22.23 -16.61 16.03
CA ASP A 205 -22.78 -17.61 16.95
C ASP A 205 -23.56 -18.72 16.23
N SER A 206 -24.13 -18.43 15.04
CA SER A 206 -24.88 -19.40 14.23
C SER A 206 -24.01 -20.31 13.35
N LEU A 207 -22.73 -19.99 13.20
CA LEU A 207 -21.79 -20.73 12.37
C LEU A 207 -21.16 -21.90 13.15
N ASP A 208 -20.79 -22.95 12.43
CA ASP A 208 -20.01 -24.03 13.00
C ASP A 208 -18.54 -23.61 13.26
N ALA A 209 -17.83 -24.39 14.08
CA ALA A 209 -16.45 -24.08 14.48
C ALA A 209 -15.49 -23.97 13.28
N ALA A 210 -15.72 -24.72 12.22
CA ALA A 210 -14.85 -24.69 11.04
C ALA A 210 -15.06 -23.40 10.24
N ALA A 211 -16.29 -22.95 10.04
CA ALA A 211 -16.61 -21.67 9.40
C ALA A 211 -16.08 -20.48 10.21
N ILE A 212 -16.26 -20.50 11.53
CA ILE A 212 -15.69 -19.48 12.44
C ILE A 212 -14.17 -19.44 12.30
N SER A 213 -13.50 -20.59 12.25
CA SER A 213 -12.04 -20.67 12.09
C SER A 213 -11.56 -20.04 10.77
N GLN A 214 -12.29 -20.24 9.66
CA GLN A 214 -11.97 -19.61 8.37
C GLN A 214 -12.07 -18.08 8.43
N ILE A 215 -13.14 -17.55 9.03
CA ILE A 215 -13.34 -16.09 9.17
C ILE A 215 -12.28 -15.49 10.10
N LYS A 216 -11.99 -16.14 11.24
CA LYS A 216 -10.94 -15.69 12.15
C LYS A 216 -9.56 -15.74 11.50
N GLY A 217 -9.26 -16.76 10.70
CA GLY A 217 -8.01 -16.84 9.95
C GLY A 217 -7.84 -15.70 8.96
N PHE A 218 -8.91 -15.34 8.25
CA PHE A 218 -8.92 -14.19 7.37
C PHE A 218 -8.74 -12.87 8.16
N ALA A 219 -9.47 -12.70 9.26
CA ALA A 219 -9.36 -11.54 10.12
C ALA A 219 -7.93 -11.33 10.66
N VAL A 220 -7.29 -12.39 11.17
CA VAL A 220 -5.89 -12.31 11.65
C VAL A 220 -4.95 -11.85 10.54
N LYS A 221 -5.17 -12.30 9.31
CA LYS A 221 -4.31 -11.92 8.17
C LYS A 221 -4.50 -10.45 7.75
N TYR A 222 -5.73 -9.94 7.81
CA TYR A 222 -6.09 -8.67 7.19
C TYR A 222 -6.56 -7.58 8.15
N ALA A 223 -6.86 -7.89 9.41
CA ALA A 223 -7.37 -6.92 10.37
C ALA A 223 -6.46 -5.70 10.58
N ALA A 224 -5.14 -5.94 10.61
CA ALA A 224 -4.16 -4.85 10.76
C ALA A 224 -4.14 -3.88 9.59
N ILE A 225 -4.58 -4.32 8.40
CA ILE A 225 -4.60 -3.52 7.17
C ILE A 225 -5.77 -2.54 7.17
N SER A 226 -6.89 -2.95 7.75
CA SER A 226 -8.12 -2.14 7.83
C SER A 226 -8.03 -1.04 8.88
N ALA A 227 -7.11 -1.19 9.86
CA ALA A 227 -6.82 -0.14 10.83
C ALA A 227 -6.01 0.98 10.19
N LEU A 228 -6.24 2.21 10.62
CA LEU A 228 -5.32 3.31 10.37
C LEU A 228 -4.05 3.14 11.24
N TRP A 229 -3.11 4.07 11.17
CA TRP A 229 -1.80 3.95 11.81
C TRP A 229 -1.85 3.59 13.31
N ILE A 230 -2.87 4.07 14.04
CA ILE A 230 -3.09 3.78 15.47
C ILE A 230 -4.49 3.20 15.75
N GLY A 231 -5.30 2.91 14.71
CA GLY A 231 -6.64 2.34 14.85
C GLY A 231 -6.63 0.89 15.36
N GLU A 232 -7.71 0.43 15.97
CA GLU A 232 -7.87 -0.97 16.35
C GLU A 232 -8.14 -1.84 15.12
N PRO A 233 -7.59 -3.06 15.06
CA PRO A 233 -7.90 -4.03 14.02
C PRO A 233 -9.38 -4.37 14.00
N PHE A 234 -9.94 -4.59 12.81
CA PHE A 234 -11.31 -5.03 12.70
C PHE A 234 -11.48 -6.45 13.26
N PRO A 235 -12.50 -6.68 14.11
CA PRO A 235 -12.80 -8.00 14.64
C PRO A 235 -13.32 -8.94 13.55
N ALA A 236 -13.30 -10.26 13.81
CA ALA A 236 -13.82 -11.26 12.88
C ALA A 236 -15.30 -11.02 12.52
N ALA A 237 -16.09 -10.49 13.45
CA ALA A 237 -17.49 -10.12 13.25
C ALA A 237 -17.68 -9.07 12.13
N HIS A 238 -16.72 -8.15 11.95
CA HIS A 238 -16.74 -7.21 10.83
C HIS A 238 -16.71 -7.91 9.47
N TYR A 239 -15.85 -8.92 9.33
CA TYR A 239 -15.76 -9.69 8.07
C TYR A 239 -16.95 -10.62 7.87
N ALA A 240 -17.61 -11.07 8.94
CA ALA A 240 -18.88 -11.77 8.84
C ALA A 240 -19.97 -10.87 8.26
N GLU A 241 -19.99 -9.59 8.63
CA GLU A 241 -20.89 -8.60 8.08
C GLU A 241 -20.62 -8.31 6.59
N GLU A 242 -19.34 -8.19 6.20
CA GLU A 242 -18.97 -8.03 4.79
C GLU A 242 -19.39 -9.26 3.96
N LEU A 243 -19.22 -10.48 4.48
CA LEU A 243 -19.68 -11.72 3.86
C LEU A 243 -21.21 -11.75 3.72
N ARG A 244 -21.96 -11.27 4.72
CA ARG A 244 -23.41 -11.11 4.64
C ARG A 244 -23.79 -10.18 3.48
N GLY A 245 -23.15 -9.02 3.41
CA GLY A 245 -23.37 -8.08 2.31
C GLY A 245 -23.09 -8.71 0.94
N PHE A 246 -22.00 -9.46 0.83
CA PHE A 246 -21.64 -10.17 -0.39
C PHE A 246 -22.69 -11.23 -0.77
N PHE A 247 -23.05 -12.13 0.14
CA PHE A 247 -24.03 -13.19 -0.14
C PHE A 247 -25.42 -12.64 -0.48
N ASN A 248 -25.83 -11.54 0.13
CA ASN A 248 -27.12 -10.88 -0.14
C ASN A 248 -27.10 -10.06 -1.44
N SER A 249 -25.94 -9.71 -1.98
CA SER A 249 -25.83 -9.02 -3.27
C SER A 249 -26.20 -9.89 -4.48
N GLY A 250 -26.36 -11.20 -4.29
CA GLY A 250 -26.62 -12.15 -5.36
C GLY A 250 -25.43 -12.43 -6.28
N LYS A 251 -24.26 -11.89 -5.97
CA LYS A 251 -23.02 -12.14 -6.71
C LYS A 251 -22.51 -13.56 -6.46
N ASP A 252 -21.87 -14.13 -7.47
CA ASP A 252 -21.17 -15.40 -7.39
C ASP A 252 -19.65 -15.18 -7.28
N ALA A 253 -19.05 -15.76 -6.26
CA ALA A 253 -17.63 -15.54 -5.97
C ALA A 253 -16.69 -16.12 -7.04
N ALA A 254 -17.08 -17.22 -7.70
CA ALA A 254 -16.29 -17.80 -8.80
C ALA A 254 -16.29 -16.87 -10.01
N THR A 255 -17.46 -16.35 -10.37
CA THR A 255 -17.62 -15.39 -11.47
C THR A 255 -16.84 -14.09 -11.22
N GLU A 256 -16.87 -13.57 -9.98
CA GLU A 256 -16.12 -12.35 -9.64
C GLU A 256 -14.59 -12.59 -9.69
N LEU A 257 -14.10 -13.75 -9.24
CA LEU A 257 -12.68 -14.12 -9.38
C LEU A 257 -12.25 -14.24 -10.84
N GLU A 258 -13.04 -14.91 -11.67
CA GLU A 258 -12.76 -15.05 -13.11
C GLU A 258 -12.77 -13.69 -13.81
N ARG A 259 -13.70 -12.80 -13.43
CA ARG A 259 -13.75 -11.42 -13.92
C ARG A 259 -12.47 -10.68 -13.56
N SER A 260 -12.01 -10.75 -12.31
CA SER A 260 -10.78 -10.10 -11.84
C SER A 260 -9.55 -10.57 -12.63
N GLU A 261 -9.41 -11.87 -12.90
CA GLU A 261 -8.33 -12.43 -13.72
C GLU A 261 -8.43 -12.01 -15.19
N THR A 262 -9.65 -11.95 -15.73
CA THR A 262 -9.88 -11.54 -17.12
C THR A 262 -9.54 -10.08 -17.33
N GLU A 263 -9.98 -9.19 -16.43
CA GLU A 263 -9.64 -7.77 -16.47
C GLU A 263 -8.13 -7.53 -16.43
N LEU A 264 -7.39 -8.29 -15.62
CA LEU A 264 -5.92 -8.17 -15.55
C LEU A 264 -5.27 -8.58 -16.88
N ARG A 265 -5.75 -9.68 -17.51
CA ARG A 265 -5.25 -10.12 -18.82
C ARG A 265 -5.56 -9.11 -19.92
N GLU A 266 -6.76 -8.55 -19.93
CA GLU A 266 -7.19 -7.53 -20.90
C GLU A 266 -6.36 -6.24 -20.79
N ARG A 267 -6.06 -5.78 -19.55
CA ARG A 267 -5.18 -4.62 -19.31
C ARG A 267 -3.78 -4.85 -19.88
N ARG A 268 -3.18 -6.01 -19.63
CA ARG A 268 -1.86 -6.37 -20.18
C ARG A 268 -1.89 -6.38 -21.71
N ALA A 269 -2.89 -7.03 -22.31
CA ALA A 269 -3.02 -7.09 -23.76
C ALA A 269 -3.25 -5.71 -24.39
N LEU A 270 -4.03 -4.83 -23.72
CA LEU A 270 -4.24 -3.47 -24.16
C LEU A 270 -2.95 -2.65 -24.13
N LYS A 271 -2.19 -2.75 -23.03
CA LYS A 271 -0.90 -2.06 -22.90
C LYS A 271 0.08 -2.50 -24.00
N GLU A 272 0.30 -3.79 -24.17
CA GLU A 272 1.18 -4.32 -25.21
C GLU A 272 0.75 -3.90 -26.62
N ARG A 273 -0.56 -3.85 -26.88
CA ARG A 273 -1.07 -3.36 -28.16
C ARG A 273 -0.76 -1.89 -28.35
N LEU A 274 -1.02 -1.05 -27.35
CA LEU A 274 -0.75 0.39 -27.44
C LEU A 274 0.74 0.71 -27.57
N GLU A 275 1.61 -0.01 -26.88
CA GLU A 275 3.07 0.14 -27.02
C GLU A 275 3.51 -0.08 -28.48
N ARG A 276 2.94 -1.10 -29.15
CA ARG A 276 3.21 -1.36 -30.57
C ARG A 276 2.58 -0.32 -31.51
N GLU A 277 1.29 0.01 -31.31
CA GLU A 277 0.56 0.97 -32.16
C GLU A 277 1.17 2.37 -32.12
N LEU A 278 1.64 2.79 -30.95
CA LEU A 278 2.29 4.09 -30.74
C LEU A 278 3.78 4.08 -31.11
N ASN A 279 4.32 2.91 -31.47
CA ASN A 279 5.75 2.71 -31.72
C ASN A 279 6.60 3.35 -30.61
N LEU A 280 6.32 2.94 -29.34
CA LEU A 280 7.09 3.41 -28.19
C LEU A 280 8.44 2.69 -28.16
N ASP A 281 9.49 3.45 -27.89
CA ASP A 281 10.81 2.84 -27.69
C ASP A 281 10.89 2.15 -26.31
N ALA A 282 11.89 1.29 -26.16
CA ALA A 282 12.08 0.50 -24.94
C ALA A 282 12.23 1.36 -23.66
N LYS A 283 12.83 2.55 -23.79
CA LYS A 283 13.00 3.48 -22.67
C LYS A 283 11.66 4.06 -22.23
N THR A 284 10.85 4.49 -23.20
CA THR A 284 9.51 5.03 -22.95
C THR A 284 8.59 3.96 -22.35
N CYS A 285 8.58 2.73 -22.88
CA CYS A 285 7.84 1.61 -22.29
C CYS A 285 8.27 1.36 -20.83
N ALA A 286 9.59 1.38 -20.56
CA ALA A 286 10.10 1.21 -19.21
C ALA A 286 9.67 2.32 -18.23
N LEU A 287 9.54 3.58 -18.69
CA LEU A 287 9.02 4.68 -17.87
C LEU A 287 7.56 4.45 -17.45
N PHE A 288 6.70 4.03 -18.40
CA PHE A 288 5.31 3.66 -18.07
C PHE A 288 5.25 2.47 -17.11
N GLY A 289 6.12 1.47 -17.32
CA GLY A 289 6.26 0.33 -16.42
C GLY A 289 6.64 0.73 -14.99
N VAL A 290 7.63 1.61 -14.84
CA VAL A 290 8.05 2.16 -13.53
C VAL A 290 6.88 2.87 -12.83
N PHE A 291 6.13 3.70 -13.55
CA PHE A 291 4.98 4.41 -12.99
C PHE A 291 3.88 3.43 -12.54
N ALA A 292 3.53 2.46 -13.39
CA ALA A 292 2.55 1.43 -13.07
C ALA A 292 2.94 0.65 -11.80
N GLU A 293 4.22 0.27 -11.69
CA GLU A 293 4.72 -0.45 -10.53
C GLU A 293 4.76 0.42 -9.27
N PHE A 294 5.00 1.74 -9.36
CA PHE A 294 4.86 2.65 -8.24
C PHE A 294 3.46 2.61 -7.61
N MET A 295 2.42 2.46 -8.43
CA MET A 295 1.05 2.34 -7.93
C MET A 295 0.85 1.07 -7.09
N VAL A 296 1.52 -0.03 -7.43
CA VAL A 296 1.45 -1.29 -6.67
C VAL A 296 2.33 -1.23 -5.42
N THR A 297 3.58 -0.78 -5.56
CA THR A 297 4.55 -0.80 -4.45
C THR A 297 4.22 0.16 -3.31
N LYS A 298 3.48 1.26 -3.58
CA LYS A 298 2.90 2.11 -2.53
C LYS A 298 2.01 1.33 -1.57
N PHE A 299 1.09 0.51 -2.11
CA PHE A 299 0.18 -0.31 -1.31
C PHE A 299 0.92 -1.50 -0.69
N TYR A 300 1.80 -2.16 -1.43
CA TYR A 300 2.66 -3.22 -0.92
C TYR A 300 3.39 -2.78 0.35
N ARG A 301 4.07 -1.62 0.30
CA ARG A 301 4.72 -1.02 1.46
C ARG A 301 3.74 -0.77 2.60
N ARG A 302 2.61 -0.09 2.32
CA ARG A 302 1.63 0.30 3.34
C ARG A 302 1.12 -0.91 4.12
N TYR A 303 0.80 -1.99 3.44
CA TYR A 303 0.29 -3.21 4.06
C TYR A 303 1.31 -3.85 5.00
N ARG A 304 2.59 -3.96 4.59
CA ARG A 304 3.65 -4.48 5.46
C ARG A 304 3.90 -3.58 6.67
N GLN A 305 3.88 -2.27 6.45
CA GLN A 305 4.00 -1.30 7.54
C GLN A 305 2.88 -1.45 8.57
N LEU A 306 1.63 -1.53 8.15
CA LEU A 306 0.49 -1.67 9.07
C LEU A 306 0.56 -2.97 9.87
N ARG A 307 0.96 -4.09 9.26
CA ARG A 307 1.19 -5.35 9.97
C ARG A 307 2.34 -5.24 10.98
N ALA A 308 3.44 -4.65 10.57
CA ALA A 308 4.60 -4.47 11.45
C ALA A 308 4.27 -3.60 12.66
N LEU A 309 3.50 -2.55 12.47
CA LEU A 309 3.04 -1.68 13.53
C LEU A 309 2.07 -2.33 14.47
N HIS A 310 1.16 -3.13 13.94
CA HIS A 310 0.26 -3.90 14.78
C HIS A 310 1.04 -4.86 15.69
N ALA A 311 2.09 -5.51 15.18
CA ALA A 311 2.98 -6.32 16.02
C ALA A 311 3.73 -5.49 17.06
N LEU A 312 4.18 -4.29 16.69
CA LEU A 312 4.94 -3.39 17.56
C LEU A 312 4.10 -2.82 18.72
N ARG A 313 2.76 -2.76 18.59
CA ARG A 313 1.86 -2.33 19.70
C ARG A 313 2.06 -3.13 20.96
N ARG A 314 2.39 -4.42 20.86
CA ARG A 314 2.70 -5.26 22.01
C ARG A 314 3.89 -4.74 22.78
N VAL A 315 4.90 -4.25 22.06
CA VAL A 315 6.10 -3.66 22.66
C VAL A 315 5.77 -2.35 23.40
N PHE A 316 4.89 -1.52 22.84
CA PHE A 316 4.47 -0.27 23.50
C PHE A 316 3.63 -0.53 24.76
N GLY A 317 2.81 -1.58 24.78
CA GLY A 317 2.03 -1.96 25.94
C GLY A 317 2.89 -2.34 27.16
N GLU A 318 4.12 -2.82 26.96
CA GLU A 318 5.05 -3.17 28.04
C GLU A 318 5.91 -1.98 28.51
N VAL A 319 5.96 -0.88 27.76
CA VAL A 319 6.77 0.31 28.09
C VAL A 319 5.92 1.40 28.75
N SER A 320 4.60 1.34 28.64
CA SER A 320 3.63 2.29 29.23
C SER A 320 3.19 1.88 30.63
#